data_59032ece8e85f4ec4940c8053349d41c
#
_entry.id   59032ece8e85f4ec4940c8053349d41c
#
_cell.length_a   1.000
_cell.length_b   1.000
_cell.length_c   1.000
_cell.angle_alpha   90.00
_cell.angle_beta   90.00
_cell.angle_gamma   90.00
#
_symmetry.space_group_name_H-M   'P 1'
#
loop_
_entity.id
_entity.type
_entity.pdbx_description
1 polymer ?
#
loop_
_entity_poly.entity_id
_entity_poly.type
_entity_poly.pdbx_seq_one_letter_code
_entity_poly.pdbx_strand_id
1 'polypeptide(L)'
;MTAVLQANALEVTAGQRVSRCIGPPAHPYAWVFRPGRLNGTHFLTPAVLDMQVGVLERARGERVQAHTHVQQSRKLNSSSELLYVERGRVLVDIYDEDWQLLADELLSRGEMLLLLRGGHALTVIDDARVIEVRQGPYSGVDKCFRDGG
;
A
#
# COMPACT_ATOMS: atom_id res chain seq x y z
N MET A 1 -3.49 3.46 31.27
CA MET A 1 -3.51 2.08 30.71
C MET A 1 -3.50 2.21 29.19
N THR A 2 -2.33 2.11 28.61
CA THR A 2 -2.11 2.28 27.16
C THR A 2 -2.41 0.94 26.48
N ALA A 3 -3.51 0.86 25.76
CA ALA A 3 -3.83 -0.32 24.96
C ALA A 3 -2.88 -0.37 23.78
N VAL A 4 -1.93 -1.30 23.84
CA VAL A 4 -1.12 -1.70 22.70
C VAL A 4 -2.04 -2.40 21.70
N LEU A 5 -2.36 -1.73 20.60
CA LEU A 5 -3.05 -2.33 19.47
C LEU A 5 -2.13 -3.38 18.84
N GLN A 6 -2.41 -4.64 19.11
CA GLN A 6 -1.75 -5.76 18.43
C GLN A 6 -2.10 -5.72 16.95
N ALA A 7 -1.09 -5.47 16.12
CA ALA A 7 -1.19 -5.66 14.69
C ALA A 7 -1.35 -7.17 14.41
N ASN A 8 -2.51 -7.59 13.95
CA ASN A 8 -2.71 -8.93 13.43
C ASN A 8 -1.98 -9.06 12.09
N ALA A 9 -0.74 -9.56 12.16
CA ALA A 9 -0.06 -10.07 10.99
C ALA A 9 -0.80 -11.33 10.52
N LEU A 10 -1.28 -11.35 9.29
CA LEU A 10 -1.60 -12.60 8.62
C LEU A 10 -0.30 -13.40 8.53
N GLU A 11 -0.18 -14.45 9.35
CA GLU A 11 0.94 -15.38 9.28
C GLU A 11 0.90 -16.10 7.94
N VAL A 12 1.87 -15.79 7.10
CA VAL A 12 2.18 -16.59 5.93
C VAL A 12 3.44 -17.38 6.24
N THR A 13 3.37 -18.69 5.99
CA THR A 13 4.39 -19.72 6.23
C THR A 13 5.83 -19.26 5.94
N ALA A 14 6.75 -19.78 6.74
CA ALA A 14 8.18 -19.48 6.78
C ALA A 14 8.80 -19.18 5.39
N GLY A 15 9.18 -17.92 5.17
CA GLY A 15 9.82 -17.41 3.95
C GLY A 15 9.16 -16.17 3.33
N GLN A 16 7.95 -15.82 3.69
CA GLN A 16 7.21 -14.71 3.09
C GLN A 16 7.00 -13.56 4.10
N ARG A 17 7.83 -12.54 4.02
CA ARG A 17 7.55 -11.23 4.61
C ARG A 17 6.60 -10.47 3.69
N VAL A 18 5.29 -10.72 3.77
CA VAL A 18 4.44 -10.26 2.68
C VAL A 18 3.72 -8.97 2.98
N SER A 19 3.02 -8.85 4.08
CA SER A 19 2.24 -7.64 4.31
C SER A 19 2.03 -7.34 5.79
N ARG A 20 1.92 -6.04 6.09
CA ARG A 20 1.54 -5.52 7.40
C ARG A 20 0.38 -4.57 7.23
N CYS A 21 -0.72 -4.85 7.92
CA CYS A 21 -1.86 -3.95 8.02
C CYS A 21 -1.61 -2.89 9.09
N ILE A 22 -1.92 -1.65 8.79
CA ILE A 22 -1.89 -0.53 9.72
C ILE A 22 -3.33 -0.08 9.95
N GLY A 23 -3.74 -0.15 11.21
CA GLY A 23 -5.11 0.09 11.64
C GLY A 23 -5.97 -1.17 11.74
N PRO A 24 -7.28 -1.02 12.01
CA PRO A 24 -8.20 -2.14 12.13
C PRO A 24 -8.32 -2.93 10.81
N PRO A 25 -8.25 -4.27 10.81
CA PRO A 25 -8.32 -5.07 9.59
C PRO A 25 -9.58 -4.84 8.74
N ALA A 26 -10.71 -4.51 9.39
CA ALA A 26 -11.97 -4.21 8.70
C ALA A 26 -11.96 -2.83 8.01
N HIS A 27 -11.14 -1.90 8.51
CA HIS A 27 -11.02 -0.53 8.00
C HIS A 27 -9.56 -0.06 8.08
N PRO A 28 -8.65 -0.64 7.29
CA PRO A 28 -7.24 -0.34 7.35
C PRO A 28 -6.95 1.08 6.86
N TYR A 29 -5.91 1.69 7.45
CA TYR A 29 -5.35 2.95 6.96
C TYR A 29 -4.35 2.71 5.85
N ALA A 30 -3.53 1.66 6.03
CA ALA A 30 -2.52 1.32 5.04
C ALA A 30 -2.12 -0.16 5.10
N TRP A 31 -1.49 -0.62 4.01
CA TRP A 31 -0.84 -1.92 3.91
C TRP A 31 0.58 -1.76 3.41
N VAL A 32 1.54 -2.29 4.14
CA VAL A 32 2.94 -2.38 3.73
C VAL A 32 3.19 -3.75 3.11
N PHE A 33 3.82 -3.79 1.94
CA PHE A 33 4.18 -5.02 1.25
C PHE A 33 5.69 -5.10 1.09
N ARG A 34 6.26 -6.21 1.55
CA ARG A 34 7.66 -6.58 1.37
C ARG A 34 7.72 -7.95 0.70
N PRO A 35 7.30 -8.03 -0.57
CA PRO A 35 7.20 -9.31 -1.26
C PRO A 35 8.58 -9.94 -1.40
N GLY A 36 8.72 -11.16 -0.87
CA GLY A 36 9.80 -12.06 -1.23
C GLY A 36 9.50 -12.74 -2.57
N ARG A 37 10.24 -13.78 -2.90
CA ARG A 37 9.93 -14.64 -4.05
C ARG A 37 8.61 -15.37 -3.82
N LEU A 38 7.73 -15.28 -4.82
CA LEU A 38 6.43 -15.93 -4.85
C LEU A 38 6.34 -16.76 -6.14
N ASN A 39 5.77 -17.95 -6.09
CA ASN A 39 5.55 -18.75 -7.30
C ASN A 39 4.12 -18.50 -7.80
N GLY A 40 3.98 -18.06 -9.05
CA GLY A 40 2.67 -17.84 -9.67
C GLY A 40 2.07 -16.46 -9.40
N THR A 41 0.77 -16.37 -9.25
CA THR A 41 0.03 -15.13 -8.99
C THR A 41 -0.49 -15.12 -7.56
N HIS A 42 -0.19 -14.05 -6.84
CA HIS A 42 -0.67 -13.83 -5.47
C HIS A 42 -1.23 -12.42 -5.33
N PHE A 43 -2.48 -12.30 -4.89
CA PHE A 43 -3.04 -11.05 -4.46
C PHE A 43 -2.74 -10.86 -2.97
N LEU A 44 -2.10 -9.75 -2.66
CA LEU A 44 -1.59 -9.44 -1.31
C LEU A 44 -2.60 -8.66 -0.46
N THR A 45 -3.66 -8.16 -1.08
CA THR A 45 -4.73 -7.40 -0.44
C THR A 45 -5.98 -8.24 -0.26
N PRO A 46 -6.78 -8.01 0.81
CA PRO A 46 -8.12 -8.58 0.92
C PRO A 46 -8.98 -8.24 -0.29
N ALA A 47 -9.78 -9.21 -0.77
CA ALA A 47 -10.59 -9.07 -1.98
C ALA A 47 -11.67 -7.98 -1.89
N VAL A 48 -11.97 -7.51 -0.69
CA VAL A 48 -12.98 -6.46 -0.43
C VAL A 48 -12.45 -5.04 -0.66
N LEU A 49 -11.13 -4.86 -0.80
CA LEU A 49 -10.55 -3.53 -1.04
C LEU A 49 -10.76 -3.12 -2.50
N ASP A 50 -11.03 -1.84 -2.70
CA ASP A 50 -11.25 -1.25 -4.03
C ASP A 50 -9.99 -1.26 -4.90
N MET A 51 -8.81 -1.29 -4.28
CA MET A 51 -7.54 -1.45 -4.96
C MET A 51 -6.87 -2.76 -4.56
N GLN A 52 -6.54 -3.59 -5.55
CA GLN A 52 -5.89 -4.87 -5.37
C GLN A 52 -4.41 -4.77 -5.73
N VAL A 53 -3.55 -5.27 -4.84
CA VAL A 53 -2.12 -5.41 -5.10
C VAL A 53 -1.80 -6.87 -5.32
N GLY A 54 -1.27 -7.20 -6.48
CA GLY A 54 -0.89 -8.56 -6.86
C GLY A 54 0.56 -8.64 -7.31
N VAL A 55 1.20 -9.76 -7.02
CA VAL A 55 2.52 -10.12 -7.55
C VAL A 55 2.36 -11.32 -8.48
N LEU A 56 2.90 -11.19 -9.68
CA LEU A 56 2.89 -12.22 -10.70
C LEU A 56 4.35 -12.66 -10.96
N GLU A 57 4.76 -13.79 -10.39
CA GLU A 57 6.04 -14.42 -10.75
C GLU A 57 5.80 -15.47 -11.84
N ARG A 58 6.51 -15.33 -12.95
CA ARG A 58 6.38 -16.17 -14.12
C ARG A 58 7.74 -16.68 -14.57
N ALA A 59 7.79 -17.92 -15.00
CA ALA A 59 8.97 -18.47 -15.62
C ALA A 59 9.15 -17.91 -17.05
N ARG A 60 10.39 -17.96 -17.54
CA ARG A 60 10.68 -17.56 -18.92
C ARG A 60 9.88 -18.41 -19.91
N GLY A 61 9.19 -17.74 -20.82
CA GLY A 61 8.39 -18.39 -21.87
C GLY A 61 6.94 -18.68 -21.47
N GLU A 62 6.56 -18.54 -20.18
CA GLU A 62 5.16 -18.56 -19.81
C GLU A 62 4.40 -17.41 -20.46
N ARG A 63 3.18 -17.70 -20.88
CA ARG A 63 2.31 -16.73 -21.52
C ARG A 63 1.01 -16.61 -20.75
N VAL A 64 0.67 -15.40 -20.38
CA VAL A 64 -0.69 -15.09 -19.93
C VAL A 64 -1.57 -14.94 -21.16
N GLN A 65 -2.69 -15.67 -21.20
CA GLN A 65 -3.62 -15.61 -22.33
C GLN A 65 -4.16 -14.19 -22.48
N ALA A 66 -4.27 -13.72 -23.72
CA ALA A 66 -4.88 -12.42 -24.01
C ALA A 66 -6.32 -12.40 -23.50
N HIS A 67 -6.65 -11.38 -22.71
CA HIS A 67 -7.96 -11.21 -22.11
C HIS A 67 -8.30 -9.73 -21.96
N THR A 68 -9.55 -9.46 -21.69
CA THR A 68 -10.06 -8.15 -21.31
C THR A 68 -10.81 -8.26 -19.99
N HIS A 69 -10.97 -7.14 -19.31
CA HIS A 69 -11.77 -7.09 -18.09
C HIS A 69 -13.17 -6.56 -18.39
N VAL A 70 -14.18 -7.20 -17.82
CA VAL A 70 -15.58 -6.77 -17.96
C VAL A 70 -15.71 -5.38 -17.32
N GLN A 71 -16.35 -4.47 -18.05
CA GLN A 71 -16.63 -3.14 -17.55
C GLN A 71 -17.58 -3.21 -16.35
N GLN A 72 -17.18 -2.57 -15.25
CA GLN A 72 -17.99 -2.48 -14.03
C GLN A 72 -18.03 -1.03 -13.55
N SER A 73 -19.21 -0.60 -13.13
CA SER A 73 -19.35 0.67 -12.41
C SER A 73 -18.98 0.45 -10.94
N ARG A 74 -18.09 1.30 -10.42
CA ARG A 74 -17.66 1.25 -9.02
C ARG A 74 -17.77 2.63 -8.39
N LYS A 75 -18.30 2.68 -7.17
CA LYS A 75 -18.30 3.88 -6.35
C LYS A 75 -17.12 3.78 -5.38
N LEU A 76 -16.20 4.73 -5.47
CA LEU A 76 -15.07 4.83 -4.53
C LEU A 76 -15.44 5.83 -3.44
N ASN A 77 -15.18 5.47 -2.19
CA ASN A 77 -15.45 6.34 -1.03
C ASN A 77 -14.18 7.01 -0.48
N SER A 78 -13.01 6.61 -0.99
CA SER A 78 -11.72 7.17 -0.61
C SER A 78 -10.78 7.17 -1.80
N SER A 79 -9.80 8.06 -1.78
CA SER A 79 -8.68 8.01 -2.70
C SER A 79 -7.60 7.09 -2.12
N SER A 80 -7.21 6.07 -2.87
CA SER A 80 -6.12 5.18 -2.49
C SER A 80 -4.89 5.48 -3.33
N GLU A 81 -3.73 5.36 -2.73
CA GLU A 81 -2.44 5.58 -3.37
C GLU A 81 -1.53 4.39 -3.11
N LEU A 82 -0.91 3.84 -4.16
CA LEU A 82 0.14 2.85 -4.04
C LEU A 82 1.49 3.52 -4.29
N LEU A 83 2.39 3.45 -3.33
CA LEU A 83 3.78 3.86 -3.46
C LEU A 83 4.65 2.63 -3.68
N TYR A 84 5.46 2.64 -4.72
CA TYR A 84 6.47 1.61 -5.00
C TYR A 84 7.85 2.25 -5.00
N VAL A 85 8.78 1.75 -4.17
CA VAL A 85 10.15 2.25 -4.12
C VAL A 85 10.99 1.52 -5.15
N GLU A 86 11.31 2.19 -6.25
CA GLU A 86 12.18 1.66 -7.29
C GLU A 86 13.66 1.76 -6.89
N ARG A 87 14.03 2.84 -6.18
CA ARG A 87 15.39 3.12 -5.74
C ARG A 87 15.38 3.98 -4.47
N GLY A 88 16.41 3.81 -3.64
CA GLY A 88 16.60 4.58 -2.42
C GLY A 88 15.75 4.09 -1.27
N ARG A 89 15.58 4.97 -0.26
CA ARG A 89 14.75 4.70 0.92
C ARG A 89 13.92 5.93 1.27
N VAL A 90 12.69 5.70 1.68
CA VAL A 90 11.77 6.73 2.14
C VAL A 90 11.12 6.30 3.45
N LEU A 91 10.98 7.24 4.38
CA LEU A 91 10.19 7.06 5.59
C LEU A 91 8.80 7.66 5.33
N VAL A 92 7.76 6.88 5.59
CA VAL A 92 6.38 7.34 5.42
C VAL A 92 5.68 7.32 6.78
N ASP A 93 5.25 8.49 7.22
CA ASP A 93 4.40 8.65 8.40
C ASP A 93 2.95 8.46 7.99
N ILE A 94 2.19 7.71 8.75
CA ILE A 94 0.79 7.38 8.50
C ILE A 94 -0.05 7.88 9.66
N TYR A 95 -1.04 8.71 9.35
CA TYR A 95 -1.92 9.38 10.32
C TYR A 95 -3.37 8.94 10.14
N ASP A 96 -4.13 9.00 11.22
CA ASP A 96 -5.59 8.93 11.17
C ASP A 96 -6.20 10.26 10.69
N GLU A 97 -7.54 10.34 10.70
CA GLU A 97 -8.29 11.53 10.31
C GLU A 97 -8.11 12.71 11.26
N ASP A 98 -7.70 12.45 12.51
CA ASP A 98 -7.41 13.47 13.54
C ASP A 98 -5.91 13.84 13.60
N TRP A 99 -5.15 13.43 12.59
CA TRP A 99 -3.70 13.64 12.47
C TRP A 99 -2.87 13.02 13.61
N GLN A 100 -3.39 11.97 14.25
CA GLN A 100 -2.61 11.19 15.19
C GLN A 100 -1.72 10.21 14.42
N LEU A 101 -0.44 10.17 14.76
CA LEU A 101 0.50 9.24 14.13
C LEU A 101 0.14 7.80 14.51
N LEU A 102 -0.15 6.98 13.52
CA LEU A 102 -0.45 5.55 13.69
C LEU A 102 0.78 4.67 13.52
N ALA A 103 1.62 5.02 12.57
CA ALA A 103 2.85 4.30 12.27
C ALA A 103 3.80 5.16 11.45
N ASP A 104 5.08 4.83 11.52
CA ASP A 104 6.13 5.24 10.60
C ASP A 104 6.72 3.99 9.94
N GLU A 105 6.85 4.00 8.61
CA GLU A 105 7.32 2.87 7.83
C GLU A 105 8.49 3.26 6.94
N LEU A 106 9.64 2.67 7.20
CA LEU A 106 10.79 2.80 6.33
C LEU A 106 10.63 1.82 5.16
N LEU A 107 10.52 2.37 3.96
CA LEU A 107 10.43 1.60 2.72
C LEU A 107 11.75 1.65 1.97
N SER A 108 12.16 0.50 1.48
CA SER A 108 13.35 0.29 0.68
C SER A 108 12.98 -0.19 -0.72
N ARG A 109 13.98 -0.29 -1.59
CA ARG A 109 13.81 -0.79 -2.96
C ARG A 109 13.01 -2.08 -3.03
N GLY A 110 12.02 -2.12 -3.89
CA GLY A 110 11.13 -3.27 -4.12
C GLY A 110 9.97 -3.38 -3.14
N GLU A 111 9.90 -2.50 -2.15
CA GLU A 111 8.80 -2.46 -1.19
C GLU A 111 7.70 -1.51 -1.64
N MET A 112 6.49 -1.77 -1.17
CA MET A 112 5.29 -1.02 -1.53
C MET A 112 4.50 -0.64 -0.29
N LEU A 113 3.80 0.49 -0.38
CA LEU A 113 2.82 0.93 0.61
C LEU A 113 1.53 1.31 -0.12
N LEU A 114 0.44 0.68 0.26
CA LEU A 114 -0.91 1.06 -0.16
C LEU A 114 -1.54 1.91 0.94
N LEU A 115 -1.77 3.18 0.63
CA LEU A 115 -2.48 4.13 1.48
C LEU A 115 -3.97 4.10 1.11
N LEU A 116 -4.85 3.94 2.08
CA LEU A 116 -6.28 3.74 1.86
C LEU A 116 -7.13 4.89 2.39
N ARG A 117 -6.70 5.51 3.49
CA ARG A 117 -7.37 6.65 4.13
C ARG A 117 -6.47 7.32 5.15
N GLY A 118 -6.93 8.43 5.74
CA GLY A 118 -6.16 9.24 6.68
C GLY A 118 -5.11 10.09 5.97
N GLY A 119 -4.15 10.59 6.74
CA GLY A 119 -3.06 11.42 6.24
C GLY A 119 -1.74 10.65 6.13
N HIS A 120 -0.83 11.19 5.34
CA HIS A 120 0.54 10.68 5.28
C HIS A 120 1.54 11.79 4.99
N ALA A 121 2.78 11.56 5.37
CA ALA A 121 3.92 12.38 5.00
C ALA A 121 5.06 11.46 4.53
N LEU A 122 5.93 11.99 3.67
CA LEU A 122 7.05 11.24 3.13
C LEU A 122 8.35 12.01 3.32
N THR A 123 9.33 11.36 3.94
CA THR A 123 10.68 11.87 4.12
C THR A 123 11.66 11.02 3.31
N VAL A 124 12.43 11.66 2.42
CA VAL A 124 13.47 10.98 1.64
C VAL A 124 14.70 10.77 2.51
N ILE A 125 15.09 9.52 2.73
CA ILE A 125 16.25 9.15 3.54
C ILE A 125 17.51 9.05 2.68
N ASP A 126 17.39 8.43 1.51
CA ASP A 126 18.43 8.38 0.49
C ASP A 126 17.83 8.86 -0.84
N ASP A 127 18.66 9.28 -1.78
CA ASP A 127 18.19 9.64 -3.13
C ASP A 127 17.25 8.58 -3.67
N ALA A 128 15.97 8.90 -3.79
CA ALA A 128 14.93 7.95 -4.06
C ALA A 128 14.19 8.21 -5.38
N ARG A 129 13.71 7.13 -5.97
CA ARG A 129 12.68 7.16 -6.99
C ARG A 129 11.50 6.31 -6.52
N VAL A 130 10.38 6.98 -6.32
CA VAL A 130 9.12 6.35 -5.92
C VAL A 130 8.14 6.48 -7.08
N ILE A 131 7.47 5.37 -7.40
CA ILE A 131 6.38 5.34 -8.38
C ILE A 131 5.08 5.36 -7.60
N GLU A 132 4.24 6.34 -7.88
CA GLU A 132 2.91 6.49 -7.30
C GLU A 132 1.84 6.05 -8.30
N VAL A 133 0.91 5.24 -7.85
CA VAL A 133 -0.30 4.87 -8.60
C VAL A 133 -1.50 5.25 -7.76
N ARG A 134 -2.39 6.07 -8.30
CA ARG A 134 -3.61 6.50 -7.60
C ARG A 134 -4.80 6.64 -8.55
N GLN A 135 -5.99 6.74 -7.99
CA GLN A 135 -7.16 7.06 -8.81
C GLN A 135 -7.03 8.48 -9.40
N GLY A 136 -7.37 8.60 -10.68
CA GLY A 136 -7.53 9.85 -11.37
C GLY A 136 -9.00 10.31 -11.45
N PRO A 137 -9.26 11.48 -12.04
CA PRO A 137 -8.29 12.46 -12.55
C PRO A 137 -7.60 13.27 -11.43
N TYR A 138 -6.39 13.76 -11.69
CA TYR A 138 -5.72 14.69 -10.78
C TYR A 138 -6.31 16.08 -10.93
N SER A 139 -6.84 16.64 -9.86
CA SER A 139 -7.49 17.97 -9.86
C SER A 139 -6.58 19.11 -9.38
N GLY A 140 -5.45 18.79 -8.74
CA GLY A 140 -4.54 19.78 -8.14
C GLY A 140 -5.03 20.39 -6.82
N VAL A 141 -6.30 20.11 -6.44
CA VAL A 141 -6.95 20.66 -5.23
C VAL A 141 -7.49 19.56 -4.31
N ASP A 142 -7.00 18.33 -4.46
CA ASP A 142 -7.48 17.15 -3.74
C ASP A 142 -6.70 16.87 -2.45
N LYS A 143 -5.78 17.76 -2.07
CA LYS A 143 -4.98 17.62 -0.84
C LYS A 143 -5.50 18.54 0.27
N CYS A 144 -5.68 17.99 1.45
CA CYS A 144 -5.91 18.74 2.68
C CYS A 144 -4.64 18.62 3.54
N PHE A 145 -4.01 19.74 3.83
CA PHE A 145 -2.78 19.76 4.62
C PHE A 145 -3.11 19.90 6.10
N ARG A 146 -2.26 19.30 6.95
CA ARG A 146 -2.31 19.53 8.39
C ARG A 146 -2.00 21.00 8.68
N ASP A 147 -2.80 21.64 9.50
CA ASP A 147 -2.57 23.03 9.92
C ASP A 147 -1.23 23.14 10.66
N GLY A 148 -0.38 24.09 10.22
CA GLY A 148 0.94 24.36 10.81
C GLY A 148 2.12 23.59 10.22
N GLY A 149 1.97 22.99 9.03
CA GLY A 149 3.05 22.40 8.25
C GLY A 149 3.58 23.36 7.19
#